data_490556f4a768caffe394fb67114e9664
#
_entry.id   490556f4a768caffe394fb67114e9664
#
_cell.length_a   1.000
_cell.length_b   1.000
_cell.length_c   1.000
_cell.angle_alpha   90.00
_cell.angle_beta   90.00
_cell.angle_gamma   90.00
#
_symmetry.space_group_name_H-M   'P 1'
#
loop_
_entity.id
_entity.type
_entity.pdbx_description
1 polymer ?
#
loop_
_entity_poly.entity_id
_entity_poly.type
_entity_poly.pdbx_seq_one_letter_code
_entity_poly.pdbx_strand_id
1 'polypeptide(L)'
;METATIPMRSVGPIKINSAYVSDEVLVSLATFETPLFPSVNRGAKVSRESGGISAVLVDDRMARSIVVEARAAVRAVAVKEALQGRHAEMAAVVEKTSRFAQLLDVHYQIVGCLLYIRFECSTGDAAGHNMVTKAADHLMQWLLGQYSDLKYISISGNFCTDKKVSAVNSILGRGKNVIAEIVVSRDICERLLRTTPEKIVELNIKKNLMGSIVAGSVRSANAHVANMLLAFYLATGQDAANIVEGSQAIVFAQIQNDDLYFSVTLPNIIVGTVGNGKELEFVKHNLEMMHCLDAKDSAKRLAIIAAATVLCGELSLLAAQIHPGELMRCHEVLERKSK
;
A
#
# COMPACT_ATOMS: atom_id res chain seq x y z
N MET A 1 -17.50 7.63 -24.00
CA MET A 1 -16.13 7.42 -23.45
C MET A 1 -15.70 6.03 -23.88
N GLU A 2 -14.55 5.91 -24.49
CA GLU A 2 -13.97 4.61 -24.84
C GLU A 2 -13.41 3.92 -23.60
N THR A 3 -13.41 2.58 -23.58
CA THR A 3 -12.92 1.77 -22.47
C THR A 3 -11.86 0.80 -22.96
N ALA A 4 -10.86 0.54 -22.10
CA ALA A 4 -9.89 -0.53 -22.32
C ALA A 4 -10.32 -1.79 -21.54
N THR A 5 -10.22 -2.95 -22.17
CA THR A 5 -10.54 -4.23 -21.53
C THR A 5 -9.28 -4.88 -21.00
N ILE A 6 -9.30 -5.24 -19.70
CA ILE A 6 -8.22 -5.97 -19.02
C ILE A 6 -8.78 -7.31 -18.55
N PRO A 7 -8.09 -8.46 -18.81
CA PRO A 7 -8.51 -9.75 -18.29
C PRO A 7 -8.64 -9.73 -16.77
N MET A 8 -9.77 -10.17 -16.23
CA MET A 8 -10.05 -10.19 -14.80
C MET A 8 -10.52 -11.58 -14.39
N ARG A 9 -10.03 -12.09 -13.24
CA ARG A 9 -10.46 -13.35 -12.63
C ARG A 9 -10.50 -13.23 -11.11
N SER A 10 -11.41 -13.99 -10.50
CA SER A 10 -11.40 -14.20 -9.05
C SER A 10 -10.39 -15.29 -8.69
N VAL A 11 -9.66 -15.04 -7.61
CA VAL A 11 -8.70 -15.96 -6.99
C VAL A 11 -9.07 -16.21 -5.53
N GLY A 12 -8.58 -17.28 -4.96
CA GLY A 12 -8.87 -17.65 -3.58
C GLY A 12 -9.75 -18.88 -3.45
N PRO A 13 -10.58 -19.01 -2.38
CA PRO A 13 -10.64 -18.05 -1.28
C PRO A 13 -9.34 -17.97 -0.48
N ILE A 14 -9.03 -16.78 0.04
CA ILE A 14 -7.92 -16.53 0.95
C ILE A 14 -8.48 -16.51 2.37
N LYS A 15 -7.94 -17.35 3.25
CA LYS A 15 -8.30 -17.33 4.68
C LYS A 15 -7.51 -16.27 5.41
N ILE A 16 -8.23 -15.33 6.05
CA ILE A 16 -7.65 -14.17 6.73
C ILE A 16 -8.16 -14.10 8.17
N ASN A 17 -7.28 -13.77 9.10
CA ASN A 17 -7.58 -13.55 10.50
C ASN A 17 -7.08 -12.17 10.91
N SER A 18 -7.99 -11.23 11.14
CA SER A 18 -7.65 -9.88 11.58
C SER A 18 -8.83 -9.24 12.32
N ALA A 19 -8.63 -8.05 12.88
CA ALA A 19 -9.72 -7.27 13.49
C ALA A 19 -10.79 -6.81 12.47
N TYR A 20 -10.46 -6.76 11.17
CA TYR A 20 -11.34 -6.27 10.11
C TYR A 20 -11.84 -7.38 9.16
N VAL A 21 -11.17 -8.52 9.14
CA VAL A 21 -11.49 -9.67 8.28
C VAL A 21 -11.22 -10.95 9.08
N SER A 22 -12.25 -11.78 9.25
CA SER A 22 -12.13 -13.10 9.89
C SER A 22 -12.97 -14.10 9.12
N ASP A 23 -12.62 -14.31 7.83
CA ASP A 23 -13.33 -15.18 6.92
C ASP A 23 -12.43 -15.65 5.75
N GLU A 24 -13.03 -16.41 4.83
CA GLU A 24 -12.43 -16.81 3.57
C GLU A 24 -12.96 -15.89 2.45
N VAL A 25 -12.06 -15.14 1.80
CA VAL A 25 -12.42 -14.10 0.85
C VAL A 25 -11.98 -14.45 -0.57
N LEU A 26 -12.92 -14.39 -1.52
CA LEU A 26 -12.62 -14.38 -2.95
C LEU A 26 -12.18 -12.96 -3.36
N VAL A 27 -11.11 -12.88 -4.15
CA VAL A 27 -10.51 -11.60 -4.55
C VAL A 27 -10.44 -11.52 -6.07
N SER A 28 -10.96 -10.45 -6.66
CA SER A 28 -10.80 -10.18 -8.09
C SER A 28 -9.47 -9.50 -8.38
N LEU A 29 -8.77 -9.98 -9.41
CA LEU A 29 -7.54 -9.41 -9.93
C LEU A 29 -7.70 -9.13 -11.43
N ALA A 30 -7.24 -7.97 -11.90
CA ALA A 30 -7.27 -7.57 -13.31
C ALA A 30 -5.84 -7.35 -13.82
N THR A 31 -5.39 -8.20 -14.75
CA THR A 31 -4.00 -8.15 -15.25
C THR A 31 -3.87 -8.81 -16.62
N PHE A 32 -2.88 -8.37 -17.41
CA PHE A 32 -2.43 -9.07 -18.62
C PHE A 32 -1.45 -10.22 -18.33
N GLU A 33 -0.85 -10.25 -17.13
CA GLU A 33 0.06 -11.32 -16.69
C GLU A 33 -0.76 -12.52 -16.17
N THR A 34 -1.18 -13.40 -17.06
CA THR A 34 -2.06 -14.52 -16.73
C THR A 34 -1.48 -15.54 -15.73
N PRO A 35 -0.15 -15.77 -15.62
CA PRO A 35 0.44 -16.61 -14.58
C PRO A 35 0.18 -16.13 -13.15
N LEU A 36 -0.21 -14.86 -12.96
CA LEU A 36 -0.52 -14.31 -11.66
C LEU A 36 -1.69 -15.04 -10.97
N PHE A 37 -2.74 -15.38 -11.72
CA PHE A 37 -3.94 -16.03 -11.16
C PHE A 37 -3.64 -17.38 -10.48
N PRO A 38 -3.00 -18.37 -11.14
CA PRO A 38 -2.64 -19.62 -10.46
C PRO A 38 -1.57 -19.43 -9.39
N SER A 39 -0.68 -18.43 -9.50
CA SER A 39 0.30 -18.10 -8.47
C SER A 39 -0.38 -17.68 -7.16
N VAL A 40 -1.29 -16.70 -7.22
CA VAL A 40 -2.05 -16.26 -6.04
C VAL A 40 -2.95 -17.36 -5.50
N ASN A 41 -3.58 -18.17 -6.37
CA ASN A 41 -4.40 -19.32 -5.96
C ASN A 41 -3.60 -20.36 -5.17
N ARG A 42 -2.31 -20.62 -5.51
CA ARG A 42 -1.43 -21.50 -4.74
C ARG A 42 -1.21 -20.94 -3.33
N GLY A 43 -0.89 -19.64 -3.20
CA GLY A 43 -0.75 -18.98 -1.89
C GLY A 43 -2.05 -18.98 -1.09
N ALA A 44 -3.19 -18.78 -1.75
CA ALA A 44 -4.51 -18.86 -1.11
C ALA A 44 -4.81 -20.28 -0.56
N LYS A 45 -4.40 -21.34 -1.28
CA LYS A 45 -4.50 -22.70 -0.76
C LYS A 45 -3.61 -22.88 0.48
N VAL A 46 -2.37 -22.39 0.44
CA VAL A 46 -1.48 -22.41 1.61
C VAL A 46 -2.14 -21.69 2.79
N SER A 47 -2.77 -20.53 2.57
CA SER A 47 -3.42 -19.79 3.66
C SER A 47 -4.51 -20.60 4.37
N ARG A 48 -5.32 -21.33 3.62
CA ARG A 48 -6.38 -22.18 4.18
C ARG A 48 -5.83 -23.36 4.99
N GLU A 49 -4.82 -24.04 4.44
CA GLU A 49 -4.24 -25.23 5.08
C GLU A 49 -3.35 -24.85 6.29
N SER A 50 -2.82 -23.63 6.33
CA SER A 50 -2.01 -23.12 7.45
C SER A 50 -2.83 -22.40 8.52
N GLY A 51 -4.16 -22.46 8.51
CA GLY A 51 -5.00 -21.84 9.53
C GLY A 51 -5.40 -20.39 9.24
N GLY A 52 -4.83 -19.74 8.23
CA GLY A 52 -5.14 -18.37 7.79
C GLY A 52 -3.95 -17.41 7.88
N ILE A 53 -4.03 -16.34 7.11
CA ILE A 53 -3.09 -15.22 7.16
C ILE A 53 -3.53 -14.29 8.29
N SER A 54 -2.65 -14.05 9.27
CA SER A 54 -2.82 -12.98 10.26
C SER A 54 -2.47 -11.64 9.61
N ALA A 55 -3.31 -10.61 9.81
CA ALA A 55 -3.02 -9.30 9.26
C ALA A 55 -3.37 -8.17 10.24
N VAL A 56 -2.46 -7.20 10.35
CA VAL A 56 -2.55 -6.08 11.29
C VAL A 56 -2.45 -4.76 10.54
N LEU A 57 -3.41 -3.87 10.78
CA LEU A 57 -3.33 -2.47 10.38
C LEU A 57 -2.50 -1.72 11.42
N VAL A 58 -1.31 -1.29 11.04
CA VAL A 58 -0.37 -0.58 11.92
C VAL A 58 -0.67 0.91 11.97
N ASP A 59 -1.05 1.50 10.80
CA ASP A 59 -1.33 2.93 10.69
C ASP A 59 -2.28 3.20 9.52
N ASP A 60 -3.04 4.31 9.61
CA ASP A 60 -3.98 4.75 8.57
C ASP A 60 -4.00 6.29 8.51
N ARG A 61 -3.27 6.83 7.57
CA ARG A 61 -3.16 8.28 7.34
C ARG A 61 -2.97 8.62 5.87
N MET A 62 -3.38 9.79 5.46
CA MET A 62 -3.11 10.34 4.13
C MET A 62 -2.38 11.66 4.27
N ALA A 63 -1.36 11.88 3.45
CA ALA A 63 -0.51 13.06 3.55
C ALA A 63 -0.61 13.97 2.32
N ARG A 64 -0.50 15.27 2.57
CA ARG A 64 -0.23 16.31 1.56
C ARG A 64 0.79 17.30 2.12
N SER A 65 1.58 17.89 1.25
CA SER A 65 2.54 18.93 1.66
C SER A 65 2.34 20.23 0.89
N ILE A 66 2.71 21.31 1.53
CA ILE A 66 2.82 22.64 0.93
C ILE A 66 4.26 23.11 1.02
N VAL A 67 4.63 24.08 0.20
CA VAL A 67 5.90 24.80 0.32
C VAL A 67 5.68 26.30 0.20
N VAL A 68 6.30 27.04 1.11
CA VAL A 68 6.33 28.51 1.13
C VAL A 68 7.76 29.00 1.17
N GLU A 69 7.98 30.21 0.68
CA GLU A 69 9.27 30.91 0.71
C GLU A 69 9.22 32.05 1.76
N ALA A 70 10.18 32.05 2.65
CA ALA A 70 10.44 33.15 3.58
C ALA A 70 11.54 34.09 3.02
N ARG A 71 11.71 35.26 3.59
CA ARG A 71 12.76 36.18 3.16
C ARG A 71 14.20 35.68 3.42
N ALA A 72 14.36 34.80 4.43
CA ALA A 72 15.63 34.21 4.82
C ALA A 72 15.41 32.94 5.63
N ALA A 73 16.44 32.08 5.75
CA ALA A 73 16.39 30.85 6.52
C ALA A 73 16.00 31.06 7.99
N VAL A 74 16.54 32.12 8.65
CA VAL A 74 16.19 32.47 10.03
C VAL A 74 14.69 32.76 10.19
N ARG A 75 14.05 33.34 9.17
CA ARG A 75 12.60 33.59 9.18
C ARG A 75 11.80 32.28 8.99
N ALA A 76 12.26 31.37 8.11
CA ALA A 76 11.65 30.04 7.95
C ALA A 76 11.69 29.23 9.25
N VAL A 77 12.80 29.29 9.99
CA VAL A 77 12.94 28.66 11.31
C VAL A 77 11.96 29.28 12.32
N ALA A 78 11.90 30.60 12.43
CA ALA A 78 10.99 31.27 13.35
C ALA A 78 9.50 30.93 13.07
N VAL A 79 9.10 30.84 11.79
CA VAL A 79 7.74 30.43 11.41
C VAL A 79 7.49 28.98 11.79
N LYS A 80 8.43 28.05 11.50
CA LYS A 80 8.33 26.65 11.90
C LYS A 80 8.12 26.52 13.41
N GLU A 81 8.93 27.19 14.22
CA GLU A 81 8.83 27.16 15.69
C GLU A 81 7.48 27.69 16.18
N ALA A 82 7.00 28.78 15.61
CA ALA A 82 5.69 29.34 15.94
C ALA A 82 4.54 28.38 15.57
N LEU A 83 4.65 27.63 14.48
CA LEU A 83 3.64 26.66 14.03
C LEU A 83 3.60 25.40 14.89
N GLN A 84 4.71 24.97 15.49
CA GLN A 84 4.75 23.77 16.35
C GLN A 84 3.78 23.85 17.55
N GLY A 85 3.52 25.06 18.07
CA GLY A 85 2.54 25.29 19.14
C GLY A 85 1.08 25.46 18.67
N ARG A 86 0.81 25.45 17.35
CA ARG A 86 -0.49 25.82 16.79
C ARG A 86 -1.25 24.64 16.15
N HIS A 87 -1.00 23.42 16.61
CA HIS A 87 -1.65 22.21 16.06
C HIS A 87 -3.18 22.32 16.14
N ALA A 88 -3.74 22.77 17.25
CA ALA A 88 -5.19 22.90 17.44
C ALA A 88 -5.83 23.88 16.44
N GLU A 89 -5.15 24.99 16.11
CA GLU A 89 -5.64 25.94 15.10
C GLU A 89 -5.63 25.33 13.69
N MET A 90 -4.56 24.63 13.35
CA MET A 90 -4.46 23.90 12.08
C MET A 90 -5.52 22.80 11.98
N ALA A 91 -5.78 22.04 13.06
CA ALA A 91 -6.84 21.04 13.12
C ALA A 91 -8.21 21.67 12.86
N ALA A 92 -8.52 22.81 13.48
CA ALA A 92 -9.77 23.54 13.25
C ALA A 92 -9.94 24.03 11.80
N VAL A 93 -8.83 24.32 11.10
CA VAL A 93 -8.88 24.65 9.67
C VAL A 93 -9.21 23.42 8.84
N VAL A 94 -8.60 22.27 9.14
CA VAL A 94 -8.85 21.01 8.44
C VAL A 94 -10.29 20.55 8.61
N GLU A 95 -10.82 20.57 9.82
CA GLU A 95 -12.21 20.15 10.15
C GLU A 95 -13.27 20.91 9.35
N LYS A 96 -13.04 22.18 9.02
CA LYS A 96 -13.94 22.99 8.17
C LYS A 96 -13.99 22.49 6.71
N THR A 97 -13.03 21.68 6.28
CA THR A 97 -12.95 21.20 4.88
C THR A 97 -13.74 19.93 4.64
N SER A 98 -13.85 19.04 5.64
CA SER A 98 -14.56 17.78 5.59
C SER A 98 -14.80 17.23 7.00
N ARG A 99 -15.98 16.67 7.24
CA ARG A 99 -16.31 15.95 8.49
C ARG A 99 -15.49 14.67 8.72
N PHE A 100 -14.80 14.17 7.69
CA PHE A 100 -14.00 12.96 7.74
C PHE A 100 -12.49 13.23 7.85
N ALA A 101 -12.05 14.46 7.56
CA ALA A 101 -10.66 14.86 7.66
C ALA A 101 -10.34 15.31 9.09
N GLN A 102 -9.44 14.62 9.75
CA GLN A 102 -8.89 15.02 11.05
C GLN A 102 -7.39 15.12 10.93
N LEU A 103 -6.82 16.25 11.34
CA LEU A 103 -5.37 16.45 11.35
C LEU A 103 -4.75 15.55 12.42
N LEU A 104 -3.84 14.66 12.00
CA LEU A 104 -3.15 13.71 12.87
C LEU A 104 -1.77 14.24 13.29
N ASP A 105 -0.98 14.71 12.31
CA ASP A 105 0.38 15.16 12.55
C ASP A 105 0.83 16.20 11.51
N VAL A 106 1.90 16.94 11.83
CA VAL A 106 2.50 17.96 10.96
C VAL A 106 4.02 17.87 11.03
N HIS A 107 4.66 17.68 9.87
CA HIS A 107 6.11 17.60 9.75
C HIS A 107 6.67 18.77 8.96
N TYR A 108 7.86 19.22 9.31
CA TYR A 108 8.51 20.40 8.75
C TYR A 108 9.91 20.05 8.23
N GLN A 109 10.25 20.59 7.06
CA GLN A 109 11.62 20.60 6.52
C GLN A 109 11.97 21.99 6.00
N ILE A 110 13.22 22.39 6.17
CA ILE A 110 13.72 23.68 5.69
C ILE A 110 14.93 23.45 4.79
N VAL A 111 14.91 24.10 3.63
CA VAL A 111 16.02 24.15 2.69
C VAL A 111 16.23 25.59 2.25
N GLY A 112 17.34 26.22 2.70
CA GLY A 112 17.53 27.66 2.49
C GLY A 112 16.40 28.48 3.12
N CYS A 113 15.71 29.28 2.33
CA CYS A 113 14.54 30.06 2.75
C CYS A 113 13.19 29.35 2.52
N LEU A 114 13.20 28.11 2.01
CA LEU A 114 12.00 27.35 1.74
C LEU A 114 11.58 26.53 2.97
N LEU A 115 10.30 26.65 3.35
CA LEU A 115 9.68 25.87 4.39
C LEU A 115 8.67 24.90 3.76
N TYR A 116 8.96 23.61 3.88
CA TYR A 116 8.07 22.50 3.50
C TYR A 116 7.29 22.07 4.72
N ILE A 117 5.97 21.98 4.58
CA ILE A 117 5.06 21.53 5.64
C ILE A 117 4.25 20.36 5.11
N ARG A 118 4.35 19.21 5.77
CA ARG A 118 3.60 18.01 5.46
C ARG A 118 2.50 17.83 6.50
N PHE A 119 1.25 17.80 6.06
CA PHE A 119 0.08 17.51 6.88
C PHE A 119 -0.36 16.06 6.68
N GLU A 120 -0.70 15.41 7.76
CA GLU A 120 -1.18 14.03 7.79
C GLU A 120 -2.57 13.99 8.41
N CYS A 121 -3.53 13.40 7.69
CA CYS A 121 -4.92 13.38 8.08
C CYS A 121 -5.51 11.97 7.99
N SER A 122 -6.47 11.66 8.86
CA SER A 122 -7.41 10.57 8.62
C SER A 122 -8.36 10.94 7.46
N THR A 123 -8.89 9.94 6.74
CA THR A 123 -9.79 10.17 5.59
C THR A 123 -10.99 9.22 5.57
N GLY A 124 -11.19 8.44 6.63
CA GLY A 124 -12.24 7.44 6.71
C GLY A 124 -12.12 6.39 5.58
N ASP A 125 -13.21 6.06 4.93
CA ASP A 125 -13.25 5.05 3.88
C ASP A 125 -12.88 5.56 2.48
N ALA A 126 -12.47 6.84 2.35
CA ALA A 126 -11.91 7.39 1.12
C ALA A 126 -10.39 7.13 1.01
N ALA A 127 -9.88 6.99 -0.21
CA ALA A 127 -8.43 7.00 -0.46
C ALA A 127 -7.77 8.34 -0.05
N GLY A 128 -8.52 9.44 -0.08
CA GLY A 128 -8.21 10.69 0.60
C GLY A 128 -7.45 11.75 -0.19
N HIS A 129 -6.99 11.50 -1.42
CA HIS A 129 -6.17 12.44 -2.20
C HIS A 129 -6.79 13.85 -2.31
N ASN A 130 -8.04 13.95 -2.76
CA ASN A 130 -8.71 15.22 -2.94
C ASN A 130 -9.05 15.88 -1.60
N MET A 131 -9.36 15.07 -0.58
CA MET A 131 -9.66 15.54 0.76
C MET A 131 -8.46 16.24 1.39
N VAL A 132 -7.29 15.59 1.39
CA VAL A 132 -6.07 16.19 1.95
C VAL A 132 -5.53 17.33 1.08
N THR A 133 -5.81 17.34 -0.23
CA THR A 133 -5.46 18.48 -1.10
C THR A 133 -6.29 19.70 -0.74
N LYS A 134 -7.61 19.54 -0.54
CA LYS A 134 -8.49 20.62 -0.08
C LYS A 134 -8.07 21.12 1.29
N ALA A 135 -7.77 20.22 2.23
CA ALA A 135 -7.28 20.60 3.55
C ALA A 135 -5.96 21.40 3.47
N ALA A 136 -5.00 20.95 2.66
CA ALA A 136 -3.74 21.65 2.45
C ALA A 136 -3.91 23.03 1.81
N ASP A 137 -4.87 23.21 0.88
CA ASP A 137 -5.20 24.50 0.30
C ASP A 137 -5.71 25.50 1.36
N HIS A 138 -6.64 25.06 2.19
CA HIS A 138 -7.16 25.88 3.29
C HIS A 138 -6.08 26.20 4.32
N LEU A 139 -5.20 25.24 4.65
CA LEU A 139 -4.07 25.45 5.54
C LEU A 139 -3.04 26.44 4.93
N MET A 140 -2.80 26.38 3.62
CA MET A 140 -1.96 27.35 2.91
C MET A 140 -2.53 28.77 3.01
N GLN A 141 -3.82 28.94 2.74
CA GLN A 141 -4.50 30.22 2.83
C GLN A 141 -4.46 30.77 4.27
N TRP A 142 -4.74 29.93 5.25
CA TRP A 142 -4.62 30.29 6.67
C TRP A 142 -3.20 30.72 7.02
N LEU A 143 -2.17 29.97 6.61
CA LEU A 143 -0.77 30.28 6.86
C LEU A 143 -0.36 31.64 6.28
N LEU A 144 -0.70 31.90 5.01
CA LEU A 144 -0.39 33.17 4.35
C LEU A 144 -1.15 34.35 4.97
N GLY A 145 -2.35 34.13 5.51
CA GLY A 145 -3.09 35.10 6.27
C GLY A 145 -2.47 35.45 7.63
N GLN A 146 -1.79 34.48 8.27
CA GLN A 146 -1.07 34.72 9.54
C GLN A 146 0.31 35.33 9.34
N TYR A 147 0.98 35.03 8.21
CA TYR A 147 2.35 35.44 7.91
C TYR A 147 2.41 36.06 6.51
N SER A 148 2.04 37.34 6.40
CA SER A 148 1.95 38.08 5.14
C SER A 148 3.29 38.29 4.42
N ASP A 149 4.39 38.01 5.09
CA ASP A 149 5.76 38.08 4.56
C ASP A 149 6.21 36.76 3.91
N LEU A 150 5.40 35.68 4.01
CA LEU A 150 5.63 34.44 3.31
C LEU A 150 5.05 34.49 1.89
N LYS A 151 5.75 33.85 0.97
CA LYS A 151 5.32 33.76 -0.41
C LYS A 151 4.83 32.33 -0.73
N TYR A 152 3.67 32.22 -1.37
CA TYR A 152 3.17 30.97 -1.92
C TYR A 152 4.14 30.42 -2.97
N ILE A 153 4.48 29.13 -2.87
CA ILE A 153 5.24 28.41 -3.90
C ILE A 153 4.39 27.31 -4.53
N SER A 154 3.90 26.36 -3.75
CA SER A 154 3.13 25.23 -4.32
C SER A 154 2.33 24.43 -3.28
N ILE A 155 1.26 23.85 -3.77
CA ILE A 155 0.58 22.65 -3.32
C ILE A 155 0.68 21.64 -4.49
N SER A 156 1.37 20.53 -4.43
CA SER A 156 2.12 19.83 -3.42
C SER A 156 3.59 20.26 -3.39
N GLY A 157 4.19 20.27 -2.20
CA GLY A 157 5.62 20.52 -2.04
C GLY A 157 6.50 19.27 -2.24
N ASN A 158 6.01 18.18 -2.76
CA ASN A 158 6.68 16.87 -2.93
C ASN A 158 7.20 16.23 -1.62
N PHE A 159 7.09 16.86 -0.47
CA PHE A 159 7.41 16.23 0.82
C PHE A 159 6.35 15.19 1.25
N CYS A 160 5.20 15.13 0.57
CA CYS A 160 4.21 14.05 0.64
C CYS A 160 4.44 12.92 -0.37
N THR A 161 5.35 13.09 -1.32
CA THR A 161 5.78 12.16 -2.37
C THR A 161 4.65 11.35 -3.00
N ASP A 162 3.59 12.05 -3.44
CA ASP A 162 2.45 11.46 -4.12
C ASP A 162 2.89 10.82 -5.45
N LYS A 163 2.65 9.51 -5.60
CA LYS A 163 2.98 8.72 -6.81
C LYS A 163 4.47 8.80 -7.20
N LYS A 164 5.35 8.77 -6.20
CA LYS A 164 6.81 8.82 -6.38
C LYS A 164 7.49 7.89 -5.38
N VAL A 165 8.60 7.28 -5.79
CA VAL A 165 9.45 6.49 -4.90
C VAL A 165 10.19 7.40 -3.93
N SER A 166 10.04 7.16 -2.63
CA SER A 166 10.80 7.86 -1.59
C SER A 166 10.80 7.08 -0.28
N ALA A 167 11.72 7.42 0.62
CA ALA A 167 11.75 6.83 1.95
C ALA A 167 10.68 7.42 2.89
N VAL A 168 10.29 8.70 2.71
CA VAL A 168 9.48 9.43 3.66
C VAL A 168 8.11 8.81 3.92
N ASN A 169 7.45 8.30 2.87
CA ASN A 169 6.11 7.69 3.02
C ASN A 169 6.14 6.41 3.85
N SER A 170 7.17 5.58 3.71
CA SER A 170 7.31 4.37 4.50
C SER A 170 7.89 4.60 5.90
N ILE A 171 8.32 5.82 6.23
CA ILE A 171 8.77 6.22 7.57
C ILE A 171 7.65 6.93 8.33
N LEU A 172 7.03 7.93 7.71
CA LEU A 172 5.99 8.76 8.33
C LEU A 172 4.56 8.25 8.06
N GLY A 173 4.37 7.40 7.05
CA GLY A 173 3.08 6.86 6.63
C GLY A 173 2.43 7.69 5.50
N ARG A 174 1.81 7.00 4.51
CA ARG A 174 0.91 7.55 3.51
C ARG A 174 0.04 6.43 2.93
N GLY A 175 -1.24 6.42 3.23
CA GLY A 175 -2.13 5.29 3.04
C GLY A 175 -2.19 4.42 4.29
N LYS A 176 -2.51 3.16 4.10
CA LYS A 176 -2.65 2.18 5.17
C LYS A 176 -1.38 1.33 5.27
N ASN A 177 -0.78 1.29 6.44
CA ASN A 177 0.36 0.43 6.73
C ASN A 177 -0.17 -0.90 7.28
N VAL A 178 0.00 -1.97 6.50
CA VAL A 178 -0.47 -3.31 6.86
C VAL A 178 0.68 -4.30 6.87
N ILE A 179 0.73 -5.11 7.90
CA ILE A 179 1.57 -6.31 7.96
C ILE A 179 0.66 -7.52 7.80
N ALA A 180 0.93 -8.34 6.79
CA ALA A 180 0.32 -9.67 6.63
C ALA A 180 1.39 -10.72 6.91
N GLU A 181 1.04 -11.77 7.68
CA GLU A 181 1.98 -12.82 8.09
C GLU A 181 1.31 -14.19 8.17
N ILE A 182 2.11 -15.23 8.02
CA ILE A 182 1.65 -16.62 8.10
C ILE A 182 2.78 -17.51 8.62
N VAL A 183 2.42 -18.51 9.42
CA VAL A 183 3.30 -19.64 9.74
C VAL A 183 2.86 -20.84 8.90
N VAL A 184 3.76 -21.36 8.08
CA VAL A 184 3.52 -22.49 7.18
C VAL A 184 4.35 -23.66 7.67
N SER A 185 3.68 -24.75 8.03
CA SER A 185 4.38 -25.96 8.49
C SER A 185 5.28 -26.54 7.39
N ARG A 186 6.34 -27.24 7.81
CA ARG A 186 7.28 -27.92 6.89
C ARG A 186 6.53 -28.82 5.90
N ASP A 187 5.56 -29.61 6.37
CA ASP A 187 4.73 -30.49 5.53
C ASP A 187 4.00 -29.68 4.43
N ILE A 188 3.39 -28.56 4.79
CA ILE A 188 2.70 -27.69 3.82
C ILE A 188 3.69 -27.07 2.83
N CYS A 189 4.87 -26.63 3.28
CA CYS A 189 5.93 -26.15 2.39
C CYS A 189 6.32 -27.21 1.37
N GLU A 190 6.58 -28.43 1.80
CA GLU A 190 7.00 -29.52 0.93
C GLU A 190 5.88 -29.94 -0.05
N ARG A 191 4.67 -30.08 0.43
CA ARG A 191 3.53 -30.58 -0.35
C ARG A 191 2.94 -29.56 -1.31
N LEU A 192 2.76 -28.31 -0.88
CA LEU A 192 2.10 -27.27 -1.69
C LEU A 192 3.08 -26.32 -2.39
N LEU A 193 4.18 -25.98 -1.74
CA LEU A 193 5.20 -25.09 -2.30
C LEU A 193 6.34 -25.86 -2.98
N ARG A 194 6.42 -27.19 -2.76
CA ARG A 194 7.44 -28.10 -3.29
C ARG A 194 8.87 -27.69 -2.91
N THR A 195 9.02 -27.11 -1.74
CA THR A 195 10.30 -26.60 -1.24
C THR A 195 10.34 -26.72 0.28
N THR A 196 11.47 -26.35 0.90
CA THR A 196 11.62 -26.34 2.35
C THR A 196 11.63 -24.92 2.91
N PRO A 197 11.28 -24.72 4.19
CA PRO A 197 11.38 -23.43 4.86
C PRO A 197 12.75 -22.76 4.69
N GLU A 198 13.84 -23.53 4.83
CA GLU A 198 15.21 -23.01 4.72
C GLU A 198 15.52 -22.40 3.35
N LYS A 199 15.07 -23.05 2.29
CA LYS A 199 15.29 -22.56 0.92
C LYS A 199 14.55 -21.26 0.65
N ILE A 200 13.35 -21.09 1.19
CA ILE A 200 12.60 -19.83 1.07
C ILE A 200 13.30 -18.73 1.83
N VAL A 201 13.75 -18.99 3.06
CA VAL A 201 14.50 -18.03 3.88
C VAL A 201 15.80 -17.65 3.18
N GLU A 202 16.58 -18.63 2.70
CA GLU A 202 17.82 -18.38 1.97
C GLU A 202 17.60 -17.52 0.71
N LEU A 203 16.58 -17.84 -0.10
CA LEU A 203 16.25 -17.08 -1.29
C LEU A 203 15.82 -15.65 -0.95
N ASN A 204 14.98 -15.48 0.07
CA ASN A 204 14.56 -14.15 0.52
C ASN A 204 15.77 -13.27 0.93
N ILE A 205 16.71 -13.83 1.68
CA ILE A 205 17.93 -13.12 2.08
C ILE A 205 18.78 -12.76 0.86
N LYS A 206 19.10 -13.74 0.02
CA LYS A 206 20.04 -13.54 -1.09
C LYS A 206 19.46 -12.73 -2.24
N LYS A 207 18.18 -12.94 -2.58
CA LYS A 207 17.50 -12.26 -3.68
C LYS A 207 16.84 -10.97 -3.24
N ASN A 208 15.86 -11.06 -2.31
CA ASN A 208 15.04 -9.89 -1.98
C ASN A 208 15.84 -8.86 -1.17
N LEU A 209 16.56 -9.27 -0.13
CA LEU A 209 17.29 -8.32 0.71
C LEU A 209 18.60 -7.89 0.04
N MET A 210 19.50 -8.82 -0.25
CA MET A 210 20.81 -8.47 -0.81
C MET A 210 20.70 -7.93 -2.23
N GLY A 211 19.84 -8.52 -3.07
CA GLY A 211 19.62 -8.03 -4.43
C GLY A 211 19.04 -6.62 -4.45
N SER A 212 18.13 -6.29 -3.54
CA SER A 212 17.56 -4.93 -3.41
C SER A 212 18.62 -3.92 -2.94
N ILE A 213 19.51 -4.32 -2.02
CA ILE A 213 20.64 -3.46 -1.60
C ILE A 213 21.56 -3.18 -2.78
N VAL A 214 21.95 -4.23 -3.54
CA VAL A 214 22.79 -4.08 -4.74
C VAL A 214 22.15 -3.18 -5.79
N ALA A 215 20.83 -3.26 -5.96
CA ALA A 215 20.09 -2.43 -6.89
C ALA A 215 19.83 -0.99 -6.40
N GLY A 216 20.15 -0.66 -5.15
CA GLY A 216 19.87 0.65 -4.56
C GLY A 216 18.38 0.91 -4.33
N SER A 217 17.60 -0.12 -4.04
CA SER A 217 16.15 -0.01 -3.79
C SER A 217 15.86 0.86 -2.56
N VAL A 218 14.87 1.75 -2.68
CA VAL A 218 14.48 2.64 -1.59
C VAL A 218 13.40 1.97 -0.76
N ARG A 219 13.77 1.45 0.42
CA ARG A 219 12.87 0.79 1.39
C ARG A 219 11.93 -0.24 0.75
N SER A 220 12.46 -1.02 -0.17
CA SER A 220 11.73 -2.04 -0.91
C SER A 220 12.59 -3.28 -1.07
N ALA A 221 12.11 -4.44 -0.60
CA ALA A 221 12.78 -5.72 -0.68
C ALA A 221 11.71 -6.83 -0.84
N ASN A 222 11.31 -7.09 -2.08
CA ASN A 222 10.25 -8.03 -2.43
C ASN A 222 10.47 -8.64 -3.80
N ALA A 223 9.65 -9.60 -4.18
CA ALA A 223 9.77 -10.28 -5.46
C ALA A 223 8.97 -9.59 -6.58
N HIS A 224 7.65 -9.37 -6.36
CA HIS A 224 6.77 -8.79 -7.37
C HIS A 224 5.48 -8.15 -6.79
N VAL A 225 5.57 -7.52 -5.64
CA VAL A 225 4.42 -6.85 -4.97
C VAL A 225 3.60 -6.00 -5.94
N ALA A 226 4.28 -5.30 -6.86
CA ALA A 226 3.63 -4.45 -7.85
C ALA A 226 2.60 -5.21 -8.71
N ASN A 227 2.89 -6.47 -9.09
CA ASN A 227 1.99 -7.26 -9.94
C ASN A 227 0.64 -7.52 -9.24
N MET A 228 0.65 -8.00 -7.99
CA MET A 228 -0.59 -8.28 -7.25
C MET A 228 -1.33 -7.01 -6.89
N LEU A 229 -0.59 -6.00 -6.39
CA LEU A 229 -1.22 -4.78 -5.92
C LEU A 229 -1.84 -3.98 -7.06
N LEU A 230 -1.19 -3.90 -8.24
CA LEU A 230 -1.77 -3.27 -9.42
C LEU A 230 -3.01 -4.02 -9.91
N ALA A 231 -2.93 -5.37 -9.99
CA ALA A 231 -4.07 -6.18 -10.41
C ALA A 231 -5.28 -6.01 -9.46
N PHE A 232 -5.02 -5.88 -8.16
CA PHE A 232 -6.02 -5.59 -7.14
C PHE A 232 -6.59 -4.16 -7.31
N TYR A 233 -5.72 -3.16 -7.53
CA TYR A 233 -6.14 -1.77 -7.70
C TYR A 233 -7.05 -1.60 -8.92
N LEU A 234 -6.70 -2.21 -10.05
CA LEU A 234 -7.52 -2.18 -11.27
C LEU A 234 -8.89 -2.84 -11.05
N ALA A 235 -8.92 -4.00 -10.39
CA ALA A 235 -10.16 -4.72 -10.13
C ALA A 235 -11.09 -4.00 -9.12
N THR A 236 -10.54 -3.16 -8.25
CA THR A 236 -11.27 -2.46 -7.18
C THR A 236 -11.43 -0.96 -7.41
N GLY A 237 -11.14 -0.49 -8.64
CA GLY A 237 -11.29 0.91 -9.02
C GLY A 237 -10.43 1.88 -8.21
N GLN A 238 -9.23 1.46 -7.79
CA GLN A 238 -8.26 2.35 -7.15
C GLN A 238 -7.46 3.13 -8.18
N ASP A 239 -6.81 4.21 -7.75
CA ASP A 239 -5.88 4.95 -8.60
C ASP A 239 -4.62 4.12 -8.87
N ALA A 240 -4.51 3.60 -10.10
CA ALA A 240 -3.42 2.72 -10.50
C ALA A 240 -2.02 3.34 -10.32
N ALA A 241 -1.90 4.67 -10.41
CA ALA A 241 -0.61 5.35 -10.26
C ALA A 241 -0.06 5.27 -8.82
N ASN A 242 -0.89 4.97 -7.81
CA ASN A 242 -0.42 4.75 -6.45
C ASN A 242 0.34 3.42 -6.26
N ILE A 243 0.46 2.61 -7.33
CA ILE A 243 1.36 1.46 -7.32
C ILE A 243 2.83 1.85 -7.08
N VAL A 244 3.22 3.07 -7.44
CA VAL A 244 4.59 3.55 -7.32
C VAL A 244 5.05 3.53 -5.86
N GLU A 245 4.31 4.12 -4.94
CA GLU A 245 4.60 4.05 -3.51
C GLU A 245 4.05 2.78 -2.87
N GLY A 246 2.93 2.25 -3.35
CA GLY A 246 2.28 1.07 -2.79
C GLY A 246 3.13 -0.21 -2.92
N SER A 247 3.96 -0.30 -3.94
CA SER A 247 4.86 -1.46 -4.14
C SER A 247 6.16 -1.40 -3.33
N GLN A 248 6.41 -0.31 -2.61
CA GLN A 248 7.52 -0.23 -1.66
C GLN A 248 7.19 -1.08 -0.42
N ALA A 249 7.49 -2.36 -0.48
CA ALA A 249 7.16 -3.34 0.54
C ALA A 249 8.39 -4.17 0.91
N ILE A 250 8.36 -4.74 2.11
CA ILE A 250 9.44 -5.58 2.64
C ILE A 250 8.89 -6.97 2.95
N VAL A 251 9.49 -7.98 2.35
CA VAL A 251 9.27 -9.39 2.67
C VAL A 251 10.27 -9.82 3.72
N PHE A 252 9.79 -10.43 4.79
CA PHE A 252 10.62 -11.03 5.83
C PHE A 252 10.26 -12.52 6.00
N ALA A 253 11.28 -13.35 6.12
CA ALA A 253 11.13 -14.80 6.29
C ALA A 253 12.17 -15.31 7.29
N GLN A 254 11.74 -16.21 8.18
CA GLN A 254 12.60 -16.90 9.13
C GLN A 254 12.06 -18.28 9.47
N ILE A 255 12.92 -19.12 10.07
CA ILE A 255 12.51 -20.40 10.65
C ILE A 255 11.97 -20.17 12.07
N GLN A 256 10.80 -20.72 12.36
CA GLN A 256 10.21 -20.76 13.70
C GLN A 256 9.79 -22.19 14.02
N ASN A 257 10.44 -22.82 15.00
CA ASN A 257 10.12 -24.21 15.43
C ASN A 257 10.05 -25.20 14.24
N ASP A 258 11.00 -25.13 13.33
CA ASP A 258 11.10 -25.96 12.11
C ASP A 258 10.12 -25.56 10.97
N ASP A 259 9.20 -24.65 11.21
CA ASP A 259 8.23 -24.12 10.27
C ASP A 259 8.71 -22.79 9.63
N LEU A 260 8.08 -22.39 8.54
CA LEU A 260 8.32 -21.12 7.88
C LEU A 260 7.42 -20.02 8.47
N TYR A 261 7.99 -19.03 9.13
CA TYR A 261 7.34 -17.73 9.29
C TYR A 261 7.61 -16.86 8.07
N PHE A 262 6.56 -16.32 7.47
CA PHE A 262 6.65 -15.48 6.27
C PHE A 262 5.73 -14.27 6.41
N SER A 263 6.24 -13.07 6.14
CA SER A 263 5.46 -11.83 6.25
C SER A 263 5.77 -10.84 5.14
N VAL A 264 4.79 -9.98 4.84
CA VAL A 264 4.92 -8.82 3.95
C VAL A 264 4.45 -7.58 4.70
N THR A 265 5.33 -6.57 4.80
CA THR A 265 4.99 -5.25 5.31
C THR A 265 4.75 -4.31 4.14
N LEU A 266 3.53 -3.77 4.03
CA LEU A 266 3.12 -2.81 3.00
C LEU A 266 2.80 -1.47 3.68
N PRO A 267 3.74 -0.53 3.74
CA PRO A 267 3.56 0.71 4.49
C PRO A 267 2.64 1.73 3.80
N ASN A 268 2.34 1.56 2.51
CA ASN A 268 1.70 2.61 1.70
C ASN A 268 0.56 2.07 0.83
N ILE A 269 -0.35 1.27 1.38
CA ILE A 269 -1.55 0.81 0.65
C ILE A 269 -2.54 1.98 0.59
N ILE A 270 -2.74 2.53 -0.61
CA ILE A 270 -3.68 3.64 -0.83
C ILE A 270 -4.93 3.08 -1.48
N VAL A 271 -5.93 2.79 -0.67
CA VAL A 271 -7.22 2.26 -1.10
C VAL A 271 -8.37 2.99 -0.42
N GLY A 272 -9.50 3.04 -1.12
CA GLY A 272 -10.77 3.52 -0.59
C GLY A 272 -11.92 2.74 -1.19
N THR A 273 -13.05 2.73 -0.51
CA THR A 273 -14.29 2.09 -0.94
C THR A 273 -15.34 3.09 -1.38
N VAL A 274 -15.07 4.38 -1.19
CA VAL A 274 -15.90 5.50 -1.64
C VAL A 274 -15.10 6.46 -2.52
N GLY A 275 -15.78 7.24 -3.36
CA GLY A 275 -15.19 8.22 -4.27
C GLY A 275 -15.11 7.73 -5.71
N ASN A 276 -14.32 8.43 -6.55
CA ASN A 276 -14.18 8.15 -7.98
C ASN A 276 -13.80 6.71 -8.29
N GLY A 277 -14.40 6.14 -9.35
CA GLY A 277 -14.17 4.79 -9.83
C GLY A 277 -15.00 3.73 -9.09
N LYS A 278 -15.72 4.10 -8.02
CA LYS A 278 -16.54 3.17 -7.23
C LYS A 278 -17.96 3.02 -7.79
N GLU A 279 -18.36 3.90 -8.71
CA GLU A 279 -19.63 3.86 -9.41
C GLU A 279 -19.69 2.80 -10.52
N LEU A 280 -18.54 2.28 -10.98
CA LEU A 280 -18.46 1.27 -12.02
C LEU A 280 -19.06 -0.06 -11.54
N GLU A 281 -19.88 -0.69 -12.36
CA GLU A 281 -20.63 -1.90 -11.99
C GLU A 281 -19.71 -3.05 -11.55
N PHE A 282 -18.65 -3.31 -12.31
CA PHE A 282 -17.70 -4.37 -11.95
C PHE A 282 -16.94 -4.08 -10.64
N VAL A 283 -16.69 -2.79 -10.32
CA VAL A 283 -16.04 -2.40 -9.07
C VAL A 283 -16.98 -2.65 -7.90
N LYS A 284 -18.25 -2.25 -8.01
CA LYS A 284 -19.27 -2.53 -6.99
C LYS A 284 -19.38 -4.01 -6.72
N HIS A 285 -19.52 -4.83 -7.78
CA HIS A 285 -19.59 -6.27 -7.67
C HIS A 285 -18.36 -6.86 -6.95
N ASN A 286 -17.15 -6.42 -7.32
CA ASN A 286 -15.92 -6.90 -6.69
C ASN A 286 -15.80 -6.47 -5.21
N LEU A 287 -16.19 -5.24 -4.87
CA LEU A 287 -16.20 -4.77 -3.49
C LEU A 287 -17.27 -5.49 -2.65
N GLU A 288 -18.44 -5.76 -3.23
CA GLU A 288 -19.51 -6.53 -2.58
C GLU A 288 -19.06 -7.96 -2.28
N MET A 289 -18.46 -8.65 -3.25
CA MET A 289 -17.92 -10.01 -3.08
C MET A 289 -16.88 -10.08 -1.93
N MET A 290 -16.15 -9.01 -1.68
CA MET A 290 -15.19 -8.88 -0.58
C MET A 290 -15.81 -8.30 0.71
N HIS A 291 -17.14 -8.07 0.73
CA HIS A 291 -17.86 -7.41 1.84
C HIS A 291 -17.27 -6.04 2.21
N CYS A 292 -16.88 -5.25 1.20
CA CYS A 292 -16.31 -3.92 1.34
C CYS A 292 -17.27 -2.78 0.88
N LEU A 293 -18.54 -3.07 0.65
CA LEU A 293 -19.57 -2.06 0.44
C LEU A 293 -20.36 -1.83 1.73
N ASP A 294 -20.73 -0.57 1.97
CA ASP A 294 -21.65 -0.13 3.03
C ASP A 294 -21.32 -0.61 4.45
N ALA A 295 -20.09 -1.07 4.67
CA ALA A 295 -19.58 -1.49 5.96
C ALA A 295 -18.74 -0.38 6.60
N LYS A 296 -18.81 -0.28 7.92
CA LYS A 296 -17.90 0.56 8.69
C LYS A 296 -16.47 0.04 8.53
N ASP A 297 -15.50 0.96 8.39
CA ASP A 297 -14.08 0.63 8.21
C ASP A 297 -13.80 -0.23 6.95
N SER A 298 -14.64 -0.10 5.92
CA SER A 298 -14.56 -0.89 4.69
C SER A 298 -13.24 -0.70 3.94
N ALA A 299 -12.65 0.50 3.96
CA ALA A 299 -11.33 0.73 3.37
C ALA A 299 -10.20 0.05 4.16
N LYS A 300 -10.32 -0.10 5.47
CA LYS A 300 -9.37 -0.87 6.29
C LYS A 300 -9.48 -2.35 5.97
N ARG A 301 -10.72 -2.88 5.86
CA ARG A 301 -10.98 -4.25 5.40
C ARG A 301 -10.34 -4.49 4.03
N LEU A 302 -10.55 -3.58 3.08
CA LEU A 302 -9.99 -3.67 1.73
C LEU A 302 -8.45 -3.69 1.74
N ALA A 303 -7.80 -2.90 2.59
CA ALA A 303 -6.34 -2.89 2.72
C ALA A 303 -5.79 -4.19 3.29
N ILE A 304 -6.46 -4.78 4.27
CA ILE A 304 -6.12 -6.10 4.84
C ILE A 304 -6.20 -7.19 3.75
N ILE A 305 -7.27 -7.20 2.97
CA ILE A 305 -7.45 -8.16 1.86
C ILE A 305 -6.36 -7.96 0.81
N ALA A 306 -6.03 -6.72 0.45
CA ALA A 306 -4.93 -6.43 -0.47
C ALA A 306 -3.59 -6.99 0.02
N ALA A 307 -3.25 -6.76 1.30
CA ALA A 307 -2.01 -7.26 1.88
C ALA A 307 -1.95 -8.79 1.93
N ALA A 308 -3.03 -9.46 2.29
CA ALA A 308 -3.12 -10.93 2.27
C ALA A 308 -2.99 -11.50 0.85
N THR A 309 -3.57 -10.81 -0.15
CA THR A 309 -3.43 -11.18 -1.57
C THR A 309 -1.98 -11.07 -2.03
N VAL A 310 -1.30 -9.97 -1.65
CA VAL A 310 0.12 -9.76 -1.95
C VAL A 310 0.97 -10.86 -1.31
N LEU A 311 0.73 -11.20 -0.04
CA LEU A 311 1.46 -12.27 0.64
C LEU A 311 1.32 -13.61 -0.11
N CYS A 312 0.12 -13.96 -0.56
CA CYS A 312 -0.12 -15.17 -1.34
C CYS A 312 0.74 -15.22 -2.61
N GLY A 313 0.83 -14.11 -3.34
CA GLY A 313 1.63 -14.01 -4.56
C GLY A 313 3.13 -14.05 -4.29
N GLU A 314 3.62 -13.29 -3.30
CA GLU A 314 5.03 -13.26 -2.90
C GLU A 314 5.55 -14.63 -2.47
N LEU A 315 4.83 -15.32 -1.57
CA LEU A 315 5.18 -16.66 -1.11
C LEU A 315 5.22 -17.67 -2.27
N SER A 316 4.22 -17.62 -3.13
CA SER A 316 4.11 -18.49 -4.29
C SER A 316 5.25 -18.28 -5.29
N LEU A 317 5.58 -17.03 -5.62
CA LEU A 317 6.65 -16.74 -6.58
C LEU A 317 8.02 -17.14 -6.02
N LEU A 318 8.33 -16.82 -4.76
CA LEU A 318 9.61 -17.24 -4.16
C LEU A 318 9.76 -18.76 -4.21
N ALA A 319 8.71 -19.52 -3.89
CA ALA A 319 8.75 -20.98 -4.00
C ALA A 319 9.01 -21.46 -5.45
N ALA A 320 8.41 -20.83 -6.46
CA ALA A 320 8.67 -21.16 -7.86
C ALA A 320 10.10 -20.86 -8.31
N GLN A 321 10.66 -19.76 -7.83
CA GLN A 321 12.02 -19.30 -8.20
C GLN A 321 13.14 -20.19 -7.63
N ILE A 322 12.86 -21.01 -6.64
CA ILE A 322 13.83 -21.99 -6.09
C ILE A 322 14.12 -23.11 -7.13
N HIS A 323 13.18 -23.36 -8.04
CA HIS A 323 13.29 -24.45 -9.01
C HIS A 323 13.71 -23.95 -10.39
N PRO A 324 14.87 -24.36 -10.92
CA PRO A 324 15.30 -23.95 -12.26
C PRO A 324 14.24 -24.30 -13.33
N GLY A 325 13.91 -23.33 -14.18
CA GLY A 325 12.97 -23.50 -15.30
C GLY A 325 11.48 -23.47 -14.95
N GLU A 326 11.08 -23.53 -13.68
CA GLU A 326 9.64 -23.54 -13.32
C GLU A 326 8.94 -22.23 -13.72
N LEU A 327 9.59 -21.09 -13.50
CA LEU A 327 9.03 -19.79 -13.88
C LEU A 327 8.77 -19.71 -15.39
N MET A 328 9.74 -20.07 -16.23
CA MET A 328 9.59 -20.05 -17.70
C MET A 328 8.53 -21.02 -18.18
N ARG A 329 8.48 -22.23 -17.61
CA ARG A 329 7.45 -23.23 -17.94
C ARG A 329 6.03 -22.72 -17.67
N CYS A 330 5.82 -21.96 -16.60
CA CYS A 330 4.52 -21.36 -16.30
C CYS A 330 4.10 -20.36 -17.40
N HIS A 331 5.01 -19.49 -17.85
CA HIS A 331 4.76 -18.55 -18.93
C HIS A 331 4.49 -19.27 -20.27
N GLU A 332 5.29 -20.27 -20.60
CA GLU A 332 5.10 -21.05 -21.84
C GLU A 332 3.74 -21.76 -21.89
N VAL A 333 3.31 -22.35 -20.77
CA VAL A 333 2.05 -23.10 -20.70
C VAL A 333 0.84 -22.18 -20.73
N LEU A 334 0.91 -21.01 -20.09
CA LEU A 334 -0.25 -20.13 -19.87
C LEU A 334 -0.39 -19.02 -20.91
N GLU A 335 0.73 -18.53 -21.48
CA GLU A 335 0.72 -17.40 -22.39
C GLU A 335 0.97 -17.78 -23.86
N ARG A 336 1.73 -18.85 -24.14
CA ARG A 336 2.11 -19.24 -25.49
C ARG A 336 1.27 -20.36 -26.12
N LYS A 337 0.23 -20.85 -25.45
CA LYS A 337 -0.67 -21.89 -26.00
C LYS A 337 -1.66 -21.39 -27.06
N SER A 338 -1.54 -20.19 -27.54
CA SER A 338 -2.36 -19.63 -28.63
C SER A 338 -1.52 -19.43 -29.90
N LYS A 339 -0.89 -20.50 -30.38
CA LYS A 339 -0.46 -20.60 -31.78
C LYS A 339 -0.89 -21.94 -32.35
#